data_7ecdb67dbe9c688e25749ebe4e35cc26
#
_entry.id   7ecdb67dbe9c688e25749ebe4e35cc26
#
_cell.length_a   1.000
_cell.length_b   1.000
_cell.length_c   1.000
_cell.angle_alpha   90.00
_cell.angle_beta   90.00
_cell.angle_gamma   90.00
#
_symmetry.space_group_name_H-M   'P 1'
#
loop_
_entity.id
_entity.type
_entity.pdbx_description
1 polymer ?
#
loop_
_entity_poly.entity_id
_entity_poly.type
_entity_poly.pdbx_seq_one_letter_code
_entity_poly.pdbx_strand_id
1 'polypeptide(L)'
;MKKLILIISVVTFFSCNQTKKNEYSKKNTEKAVTEKTVNYEGKKLLETNCFVCHNAKTPHNERIAPPMIAIKAHYINKNTSEEEFTKNFVTFVLKPSNENAKMHGAVKRFGLMPYQKFNESDLKKIANYIYNYQIEEPSWFKEHWQSKQGKDYINSGKKISANQVDESAEEIGLKYAMETKKTLGKNLMGAIQKKGTLYALQFCNEKAYKLTDSMATKYNATIKRVSDKPRNPNNTANKEELEIINQYKKIISDNKTIKPITKQIEGRTKFYYPIITNNMCLQCHGTPNKQIKIETLKELANLYPTDQAKGYDINQVRGIWSISFKK
;
A
#
# COMPACT_ATOMS: atom_id res chain seq x y z
N MET A 1 -16.07 56.69 -82.14
CA MET A 1 -16.80 55.74 -81.31
C MET A 1 -15.75 55.00 -80.46
N LYS A 2 -15.45 55.49 -79.28
CA LYS A 2 -14.43 54.91 -78.38
C LYS A 2 -15.17 54.15 -77.29
N LYS A 3 -15.00 52.82 -77.21
CA LYS A 3 -15.54 52.00 -76.14
C LYS A 3 -14.61 52.05 -74.94
N LEU A 4 -15.14 52.57 -73.83
CA LEU A 4 -14.45 52.61 -72.54
C LEU A 4 -14.70 51.26 -71.83
N ILE A 5 -13.63 50.50 -71.60
CA ILE A 5 -13.66 49.22 -70.83
C ILE A 5 -13.32 49.53 -69.36
N LEU A 6 -14.32 49.35 -68.51
CA LEU A 6 -14.19 49.53 -67.08
C LEU A 6 -13.69 48.24 -66.47
N ILE A 7 -12.44 48.24 -65.97
CA ILE A 7 -11.87 47.10 -65.27
C ILE A 7 -12.21 47.28 -63.76
N ILE A 8 -13.10 46.39 -63.27
CA ILE A 8 -13.42 46.33 -61.82
C ILE A 8 -12.37 45.36 -61.17
N SER A 9 -11.49 46.00 -60.36
CA SER A 9 -10.49 45.23 -59.53
C SER A 9 -11.21 44.77 -58.29
N VAL A 10 -11.38 43.42 -58.17
CA VAL A 10 -11.90 42.80 -56.96
C VAL A 10 -10.71 42.58 -56.02
N VAL A 11 -10.63 43.38 -54.94
CA VAL A 11 -9.66 43.18 -53.86
C VAL A 11 -10.23 42.18 -52.88
N THR A 12 -9.74 40.94 -52.91
CA THR A 12 -10.06 39.92 -51.90
C THR A 12 -9.19 40.14 -50.67
N PHE A 13 -9.78 40.61 -49.58
CA PHE A 13 -9.11 40.62 -48.27
C PHE A 13 -9.06 39.20 -47.73
N PHE A 14 -7.89 38.57 -47.78
CA PHE A 14 -7.60 37.39 -46.98
C PHE A 14 -7.35 37.84 -45.53
N SER A 15 -8.38 37.72 -44.70
CA SER A 15 -8.26 37.85 -43.26
C SER A 15 -7.63 36.56 -42.72
N CYS A 16 -6.31 36.59 -42.53
CA CYS A 16 -5.61 35.57 -41.73
C CYS A 16 -5.95 35.77 -40.26
N ASN A 17 -7.02 35.10 -39.83
CA ASN A 17 -7.31 34.96 -38.40
C ASN A 17 -6.40 33.84 -37.83
N GLN A 18 -5.17 34.22 -37.47
CA GLN A 18 -4.30 33.34 -36.70
C GLN A 18 -4.85 33.21 -35.27
N THR A 19 -5.66 32.20 -35.06
CA THR A 19 -5.99 31.69 -33.73
C THR A 19 -4.74 31.15 -33.06
N LYS A 20 -3.98 32.03 -32.41
CA LYS A 20 -3.08 31.59 -31.33
C LYS A 20 -3.95 31.14 -30.17
N LYS A 21 -4.53 29.94 -30.30
CA LYS A 21 -5.25 29.28 -29.24
C LYS A 21 -4.46 28.02 -28.82
N ASN A 22 -3.97 28.09 -27.59
CA ASN A 22 -3.90 26.96 -26.68
C ASN A 22 -2.74 25.96 -26.77
N GLU A 23 -1.52 26.37 -27.00
CA GLU A 23 -0.39 25.54 -26.53
C GLU A 23 -0.15 25.69 -25.00
N TYR A 24 -0.41 26.91 -24.47
CA TYR A 24 -0.25 27.15 -23.03
C TYR A 24 -1.33 26.47 -22.18
N SER A 25 -2.56 26.34 -22.72
CA SER A 25 -3.66 25.64 -22.04
C SER A 25 -3.50 24.11 -22.06
N LYS A 26 -3.03 23.53 -23.18
CA LYS A 26 -2.75 22.08 -23.25
C LYS A 26 -1.61 21.65 -22.30
N LYS A 27 -0.51 22.41 -22.28
CA LYS A 27 0.64 22.12 -21.43
C LYS A 27 0.31 22.22 -19.94
N ASN A 28 -0.53 23.19 -19.54
CA ASN A 28 -0.98 23.33 -18.15
C ASN A 28 -2.03 22.28 -17.77
N THR A 29 -2.88 21.87 -18.71
CA THR A 29 -3.89 20.83 -18.45
C THR A 29 -3.24 19.43 -18.37
N GLU A 30 -2.29 19.12 -19.24
CA GLU A 30 -1.52 17.87 -19.16
C GLU A 30 -0.65 17.81 -17.91
N LYS A 31 0.00 18.92 -17.52
CA LYS A 31 0.79 18.99 -16.29
C LYS A 31 -0.09 18.87 -15.04
N ALA A 32 -1.27 19.50 -15.02
CA ALA A 32 -2.22 19.40 -13.93
C ALA A 32 -2.86 18.00 -13.84
N VAL A 33 -3.17 17.36 -14.98
CA VAL A 33 -3.70 15.99 -15.03
C VAL A 33 -2.65 14.98 -14.61
N THR A 34 -1.40 15.09 -15.10
CA THR A 34 -0.30 14.23 -14.67
C THR A 34 0.04 14.41 -13.20
N GLU A 35 0.10 15.62 -12.68
CA GLU A 35 0.35 15.90 -11.26
C GLU A 35 -0.78 15.35 -10.38
N LYS A 36 -2.05 15.51 -10.77
CA LYS A 36 -3.21 14.96 -10.04
C LYS A 36 -3.21 13.44 -10.05
N THR A 37 -2.84 12.80 -11.16
CA THR A 37 -2.75 11.34 -11.29
C THR A 37 -1.61 10.77 -10.45
N VAL A 38 -0.42 11.37 -10.51
CA VAL A 38 0.75 10.94 -9.72
C VAL A 38 0.48 11.07 -8.21
N ASN A 39 -0.17 12.13 -7.78
CA ASN A 39 -0.44 12.36 -6.36
C ASN A 39 -1.53 11.44 -5.81
N TYR A 40 -2.51 11.07 -6.62
CA TYR A 40 -3.50 10.05 -6.27
C TYR A 40 -2.85 8.66 -6.16
N GLU A 41 -1.92 8.34 -7.06
CA GLU A 41 -1.16 7.10 -7.03
C GLU A 41 -0.27 7.00 -5.77
N GLY A 42 0.41 8.08 -5.39
CA GLY A 42 1.21 8.13 -4.15
C GLY A 42 0.38 7.88 -2.89
N LYS A 43 -0.83 8.46 -2.81
CA LYS A 43 -1.79 8.19 -1.73
C LYS A 43 -2.19 6.72 -1.70
N LYS A 44 -2.58 6.16 -2.84
CA LYS A 44 -3.01 4.76 -2.96
C LYS A 44 -1.90 3.80 -2.55
N LEU A 45 -0.67 4.06 -3.00
CA LEU A 45 0.51 3.28 -2.62
C LEU A 45 0.81 3.37 -1.12
N LEU A 46 0.69 4.56 -0.51
CA LEU A 46 0.84 4.76 0.93
C LEU A 46 -0.20 3.96 1.72
N GLU A 47 -1.46 4.04 1.34
CA GLU A 47 -2.57 3.33 1.99
C GLU A 47 -2.38 1.81 1.88
N THR A 48 -1.99 1.31 0.72
CA THR A 48 -1.81 -0.11 0.44
C THR A 48 -0.58 -0.70 1.15
N ASN A 49 0.54 0.02 1.12
CA ASN A 49 1.82 -0.54 1.55
C ASN A 49 2.18 -0.18 3.00
N CYS A 50 1.75 0.98 3.49
CA CYS A 50 2.23 1.53 4.76
C CYS A 50 1.15 1.57 5.85
N PHE A 51 -0.12 1.84 5.51
CA PHE A 51 -1.19 2.01 6.50
C PHE A 51 -1.62 0.72 7.21
N VAL A 52 -1.13 -0.44 6.77
CA VAL A 52 -1.26 -1.68 7.55
C VAL A 52 -0.69 -1.49 8.97
N CYS A 53 0.45 -0.79 9.09
CA CYS A 53 1.12 -0.51 10.36
C CYS A 53 1.04 0.97 10.75
N HIS A 54 1.17 1.90 9.81
CA HIS A 54 1.35 3.33 10.02
C HIS A 54 0.08 4.19 9.89
N ASN A 55 -1.11 3.59 9.98
CA ASN A 55 -2.38 4.29 9.82
C ASN A 55 -2.70 5.30 10.95
N ALA A 56 -3.60 6.24 10.70
CA ALA A 56 -4.04 7.23 11.68
C ALA A 56 -5.10 6.72 12.67
N LYS A 57 -5.85 5.66 12.36
CA LYS A 57 -7.04 5.24 13.11
C LYS A 57 -6.76 4.37 14.34
N THR A 58 -5.53 3.84 14.49
CA THR A 58 -5.19 2.98 15.63
C THR A 58 -4.94 3.83 16.87
N PRO A 59 -5.53 3.53 18.04
CA PRO A 59 -5.26 4.19 19.29
C PRO A 59 -3.78 4.17 19.68
N HIS A 60 -3.33 5.15 20.45
CA HIS A 60 -1.92 5.34 20.81
C HIS A 60 -1.28 4.08 21.43
N ASN A 61 -1.96 3.45 22.40
CA ASN A 61 -1.46 2.30 23.15
C ASN A 61 -1.56 0.95 22.41
N GLU A 62 -2.29 0.91 21.30
CA GLU A 62 -2.50 -0.32 20.50
C GLU A 62 -1.65 -0.37 19.23
N ARG A 63 -0.78 0.61 19.03
CA ARG A 63 0.02 0.73 17.83
C ARG A 63 1.18 -0.24 17.81
N ILE A 64 1.48 -0.72 16.60
CA ILE A 64 2.64 -1.57 16.28
C ILE A 64 3.72 -0.81 15.51
N ALA A 65 3.43 0.44 15.12
CA ALA A 65 4.34 1.36 14.44
C ALA A 65 3.89 2.82 14.66
N PRO A 66 4.76 3.83 14.49
CA PRO A 66 4.36 5.23 14.54
C PRO A 66 3.34 5.55 13.42
N PRO A 67 2.37 6.47 13.62
CA PRO A 67 1.50 6.91 12.54
C PRO A 67 2.30 7.65 11.47
N MET A 68 1.84 7.67 10.22
CA MET A 68 2.57 8.32 9.13
C MET A 68 2.81 9.82 9.38
N ILE A 69 1.90 10.49 10.09
CA ILE A 69 2.10 11.88 10.51
C ILE A 69 3.33 12.05 11.41
N ALA A 70 3.66 11.08 12.26
CA ALA A 70 4.86 11.14 13.08
C ALA A 70 6.13 11.08 12.22
N ILE A 71 6.11 10.29 11.14
CA ILE A 71 7.21 10.24 10.18
C ILE A 71 7.35 11.60 9.49
N LYS A 72 6.26 12.15 8.97
CA LYS A 72 6.26 13.50 8.37
C LYS A 72 6.81 14.54 9.33
N ALA A 73 6.34 14.57 10.57
CA ALA A 73 6.72 15.55 11.59
C ALA A 73 8.20 15.46 12.02
N HIS A 74 8.80 14.26 12.01
CA HIS A 74 10.21 14.09 12.37
C HIS A 74 11.16 14.35 11.19
N TYR A 75 10.71 14.12 9.96
CA TYR A 75 11.56 14.22 8.78
C TYR A 75 11.48 15.60 8.11
N ILE A 76 10.38 16.37 8.31
CA ILE A 76 10.16 17.64 7.63
C ILE A 76 10.15 18.79 8.65
N ASN A 77 11.01 19.76 8.41
CA ASN A 77 11.05 21.08 9.07
C ASN A 77 11.02 22.20 8.02
N LYS A 78 11.08 23.46 8.44
CA LYS A 78 10.98 24.62 7.55
C LYS A 78 12.05 24.68 6.46
N ASN A 79 13.19 24.01 6.67
CA ASN A 79 14.33 24.02 5.76
C ASN A 79 14.48 22.72 4.95
N THR A 80 13.64 21.72 5.21
CA THR A 80 13.73 20.41 4.52
C THR A 80 13.15 20.54 3.12
N SER A 81 13.94 20.27 2.08
CA SER A 81 13.46 20.20 0.71
C SER A 81 12.74 18.88 0.44
N GLU A 82 11.93 18.83 -0.63
CA GLU A 82 11.28 17.59 -1.08
C GLU A 82 12.30 16.51 -1.45
N GLU A 83 13.39 16.91 -2.09
CA GLU A 83 14.46 16.00 -2.49
C GLU A 83 15.16 15.39 -1.27
N GLU A 84 15.49 16.20 -0.27
CA GLU A 84 16.08 15.73 0.99
C GLU A 84 15.14 14.78 1.73
N PHE A 85 13.86 15.14 1.86
CA PHE A 85 12.86 14.28 2.46
C PHE A 85 12.76 12.95 1.74
N THR A 86 12.60 12.98 0.40
CA THR A 86 12.49 11.79 -0.45
C THR A 86 13.70 10.89 -0.30
N LYS A 87 14.90 11.44 -0.36
CA LYS A 87 16.16 10.70 -0.17
C LYS A 87 16.18 9.98 1.18
N ASN A 88 15.94 10.71 2.26
CA ASN A 88 15.98 10.15 3.62
C ASN A 88 14.90 9.08 3.85
N PHE A 89 13.69 9.32 3.35
CA PHE A 89 12.58 8.37 3.46
C PHE A 89 12.87 7.08 2.69
N VAL A 90 13.29 7.20 1.43
CA VAL A 90 13.59 6.04 0.56
C VAL A 90 14.78 5.24 1.11
N THR A 91 15.85 5.93 1.54
CA THR A 91 17.02 5.27 2.13
C THR A 91 16.65 4.41 3.33
N PHE A 92 15.86 4.97 4.26
CA PHE A 92 15.44 4.21 5.44
C PHE A 92 14.53 3.03 5.07
N VAL A 93 13.56 3.23 4.18
CA VAL A 93 12.61 2.16 3.82
C VAL A 93 13.28 1.02 3.07
N LEU A 94 14.24 1.32 2.19
CA LEU A 94 15.00 0.30 1.45
C LEU A 94 16.04 -0.42 2.30
N LYS A 95 16.57 0.24 3.32
CA LYS A 95 17.58 -0.34 4.23
C LYS A 95 17.31 0.10 5.67
N PRO A 96 16.27 -0.47 6.34
CA PRO A 96 16.01 -0.14 7.73
C PRO A 96 17.19 -0.55 8.62
N SER A 97 17.78 0.43 9.30
CA SER A 97 18.85 0.21 10.25
C SER A 97 18.83 1.30 11.33
N ASN A 98 19.51 1.09 12.45
CA ASN A 98 19.61 2.09 13.51
C ASN A 98 20.33 3.35 13.04
N GLU A 99 21.31 3.20 12.15
CA GLU A 99 22.12 4.28 11.57
C GLU A 99 21.26 5.17 10.65
N ASN A 100 20.34 4.58 9.90
CA ASN A 100 19.46 5.29 8.99
C ASN A 100 18.19 5.83 9.67
N ALA A 101 17.93 5.46 10.91
CA ALA A 101 16.71 5.84 11.62
C ALA A 101 16.81 7.27 12.18
N LYS A 102 15.88 8.15 11.82
CA LYS A 102 15.73 9.49 12.42
C LYS A 102 14.81 9.49 13.66
N MET A 103 14.12 8.39 13.93
CA MET A 103 13.12 8.27 15.00
C MET A 103 13.54 7.21 16.03
N HIS A 104 14.65 7.45 16.74
CA HIS A 104 15.20 6.48 17.70
C HIS A 104 14.20 6.11 18.83
N GLY A 105 13.36 7.03 19.27
CA GLY A 105 12.29 6.76 20.23
C GLY A 105 11.25 5.77 19.70
N ALA A 106 10.93 5.85 18.40
CA ALA A 106 10.04 4.89 17.76
C ALA A 106 10.71 3.51 17.62
N VAL A 107 12.00 3.47 17.26
CA VAL A 107 12.76 2.21 17.21
C VAL A 107 12.81 1.56 18.59
N LYS A 108 13.06 2.33 19.65
CA LYS A 108 13.04 1.83 21.04
C LYS A 108 11.68 1.25 21.44
N ARG A 109 10.58 1.87 21.00
CA ARG A 109 9.21 1.46 21.36
C ARG A 109 8.69 0.29 20.54
N PHE A 110 8.92 0.29 19.22
CA PHE A 110 8.28 -0.60 18.28
C PHE A 110 9.24 -1.64 17.65
N GLY A 111 10.54 -1.50 17.91
CA GLY A 111 11.59 -2.19 17.18
C GLY A 111 11.89 -1.53 15.84
N LEU A 112 12.92 -2.04 15.16
CA LEU A 112 13.28 -1.60 13.83
C LEU A 112 12.20 -2.04 12.83
N MET A 113 11.88 -1.16 11.86
CA MET A 113 10.94 -1.49 10.79
C MET A 113 11.39 -2.77 10.07
N PRO A 114 10.52 -3.79 9.92
CA PRO A 114 10.88 -5.01 9.21
C PRO A 114 11.19 -4.71 7.75
N TYR A 115 12.31 -5.24 7.25
CA TYR A 115 12.65 -5.11 5.83
C TYR A 115 11.57 -5.74 4.95
N GLN A 116 11.17 -5.00 3.93
CA GLN A 116 10.31 -5.45 2.85
C GLN A 116 10.84 -4.87 1.54
N LYS A 117 10.86 -5.67 0.48
CA LYS A 117 11.29 -5.18 -0.83
C LYS A 117 10.20 -4.30 -1.43
N PHE A 118 10.52 -3.03 -1.62
CA PHE A 118 9.68 -2.06 -2.31
C PHE A 118 10.32 -1.64 -3.63
N ASN A 119 9.49 -1.23 -4.58
CA ASN A 119 9.97 -0.56 -5.78
C ASN A 119 10.33 0.89 -5.41
N GLU A 120 11.52 1.33 -5.75
CA GLU A 120 12.00 2.68 -5.42
C GLU A 120 11.14 3.78 -6.06
N SER A 121 10.64 3.55 -7.29
CA SER A 121 9.74 4.52 -7.95
C SER A 121 8.43 4.69 -7.19
N ASP A 122 7.88 3.63 -6.60
CA ASP A 122 6.68 3.69 -5.78
C ASP A 122 6.94 4.42 -4.46
N LEU A 123 8.11 4.20 -3.84
CA LEU A 123 8.52 4.95 -2.64
C LEU A 123 8.68 6.45 -2.92
N LYS A 124 9.21 6.83 -4.08
CA LYS A 124 9.29 8.24 -4.50
C LYS A 124 7.92 8.87 -4.66
N LYS A 125 6.94 8.16 -5.22
CA LYS A 125 5.55 8.63 -5.32
C LYS A 125 4.90 8.78 -3.94
N ILE A 126 5.15 7.85 -3.04
CA ILE A 126 4.70 7.92 -1.64
C ILE A 126 5.33 9.14 -0.95
N ALA A 127 6.63 9.33 -1.08
CA ALA A 127 7.35 10.46 -0.49
C ALA A 127 6.82 11.80 -1.02
N ASN A 128 6.65 11.94 -2.33
CA ASN A 128 6.04 13.11 -2.96
C ASN A 128 4.65 13.41 -2.35
N TYR A 129 3.79 12.39 -2.19
CA TYR A 129 2.49 12.56 -1.57
C TYR A 129 2.60 13.02 -0.11
N ILE A 130 3.44 12.38 0.71
CA ILE A 130 3.63 12.74 2.12
C ILE A 130 4.14 14.19 2.25
N TYR A 131 5.06 14.61 1.40
CA TYR A 131 5.65 15.94 1.44
C TYR A 131 4.64 17.04 1.05
N ASN A 132 3.97 16.88 -0.07
CA ASN A 132 3.15 17.92 -0.71
C ASN A 132 1.69 17.99 -0.21
N TYR A 133 1.21 16.96 0.53
CA TYR A 133 -0.19 16.90 0.94
C TYR A 133 -0.35 16.87 2.45
N GLN A 134 -1.48 17.41 2.91
CA GLN A 134 -1.92 17.19 4.28
C GLN A 134 -2.32 15.72 4.42
N ILE A 135 -1.72 15.02 5.38
CA ILE A 135 -2.00 13.60 5.65
C ILE A 135 -2.86 13.45 6.90
N GLU A 136 -3.60 12.33 6.96
CA GLU A 136 -4.48 12.02 8.09
C GLU A 136 -3.67 11.85 9.38
N GLU A 137 -4.15 12.46 10.46
CA GLU A 137 -3.52 12.35 11.78
C GLU A 137 -4.50 11.83 12.85
N PRO A 138 -4.01 11.04 13.83
CA PRO A 138 -4.83 10.65 14.97
C PRO A 138 -5.19 11.86 15.84
N SER A 139 -6.38 11.87 16.43
CA SER A 139 -6.84 12.96 17.32
C SER A 139 -5.89 13.24 18.49
N TRP A 140 -5.22 12.22 19.02
CA TRP A 140 -4.26 12.32 20.13
C TRP A 140 -2.87 12.83 19.69
N PHE A 141 -2.54 12.90 18.40
CA PHE A 141 -1.16 13.10 17.94
C PHE A 141 -0.63 14.49 18.29
N LYS A 142 -1.42 15.53 18.08
CA LYS A 142 -1.01 16.92 18.34
C LYS A 142 -0.61 17.12 19.81
N GLU A 143 -1.44 16.69 20.74
CA GLU A 143 -1.16 16.78 22.16
C GLU A 143 0.08 15.96 22.56
N HIS A 144 0.17 14.72 22.08
CA HIS A 144 1.33 13.85 22.30
C HIS A 144 2.62 14.49 21.76
N TRP A 145 2.57 15.08 20.56
CA TRP A 145 3.72 15.75 19.97
C TRP A 145 4.18 16.94 20.80
N GLN A 146 3.26 17.81 21.20
CA GLN A 146 3.55 18.96 22.04
C GLN A 146 4.18 18.54 23.38
N SER A 147 3.64 17.51 24.04
CA SER A 147 4.17 17.00 25.31
C SER A 147 5.58 16.41 25.20
N LYS A 148 5.98 15.90 24.02
CA LYS A 148 7.29 15.26 23.81
C LYS A 148 8.32 16.16 23.16
N GLN A 149 7.92 17.07 22.29
CA GLN A 149 8.82 17.87 21.47
C GLN A 149 8.81 19.36 21.84
N GLY A 150 7.76 19.84 22.53
CA GLY A 150 7.62 21.26 22.91
C GLY A 150 7.57 22.25 21.75
N LYS A 151 7.30 21.77 20.52
CA LYS A 151 7.30 22.57 19.29
C LYS A 151 6.23 22.10 18.30
N ASP A 152 5.90 22.94 17.34
CA ASP A 152 4.99 22.59 16.26
C ASP A 152 5.62 21.66 15.21
N TYR A 153 4.77 21.01 14.44
CA TYR A 153 5.16 20.18 13.30
C TYR A 153 4.43 20.64 12.03
N ILE A 154 4.97 20.24 10.87
CA ILE A 154 4.41 20.60 9.59
C ILE A 154 3.49 19.48 9.11
N ASN A 155 2.19 19.78 8.98
CA ASN A 155 1.21 18.97 8.24
C ASN A 155 0.41 19.87 7.28
N SER A 156 1.08 20.87 6.73
CA SER A 156 0.54 21.72 5.66
C SER A 156 0.61 21.00 4.31
N GLY A 157 -0.12 21.50 3.34
CA GLY A 157 -0.11 21.02 1.97
C GLY A 157 -1.51 20.92 1.36
N LYS A 158 -1.57 20.46 0.13
CA LYS A 158 -2.82 20.28 -0.62
C LYS A 158 -3.71 19.26 0.10
N LYS A 159 -5.02 19.53 0.18
CA LYS A 159 -6.00 18.52 0.61
C LYS A 159 -6.52 17.79 -0.62
N ILE A 160 -6.47 16.46 -0.61
CA ILE A 160 -7.24 15.68 -1.58
C ILE A 160 -8.68 15.71 -1.09
N SER A 161 -9.52 16.47 -1.77
CA SER A 161 -10.97 16.43 -1.57
C SER A 161 -11.46 15.01 -1.90
N ALA A 162 -12.22 14.42 -0.98
CA ALA A 162 -12.95 13.18 -1.22
C ALA A 162 -14.16 13.47 -2.12
N ASN A 163 -13.93 14.05 -3.30
CA ASN A 163 -14.95 14.06 -4.31
C ASN A 163 -15.20 12.60 -4.67
N GLN A 164 -16.45 12.19 -4.63
CA GLN A 164 -17.00 10.90 -5.03
C GLN A 164 -16.42 10.49 -6.40
N VAL A 165 -15.24 9.89 -6.38
CA VAL A 165 -14.78 9.06 -7.47
C VAL A 165 -15.49 7.73 -7.21
N ASP A 166 -16.37 7.35 -8.11
CA ASP A 166 -17.00 6.04 -8.08
C ASP A 166 -15.85 5.00 -8.02
N GLU A 167 -15.66 4.37 -6.83
CA GLU A 167 -14.54 3.44 -6.61
C GLU A 167 -14.63 2.32 -7.65
N SER A 168 -13.57 2.11 -8.41
CA SER A 168 -13.47 0.99 -9.34
C SER A 168 -13.58 -0.35 -8.60
N ALA A 169 -13.93 -1.42 -9.30
CA ALA A 169 -13.97 -2.76 -8.70
C ALA A 169 -12.59 -3.18 -8.14
N GLU A 170 -11.50 -2.74 -8.79
CA GLU A 170 -10.13 -2.95 -8.29
C GLU A 170 -9.88 -2.23 -6.97
N GLU A 171 -10.34 -0.98 -6.84
CA GLU A 171 -10.16 -0.19 -5.63
C GLU A 171 -10.97 -0.73 -4.47
N ILE A 172 -12.22 -1.17 -4.70
CA ILE A 172 -13.06 -1.81 -3.70
C ILE A 172 -12.40 -3.11 -3.22
N GLY A 173 -11.99 -3.99 -4.15
CA GLY A 173 -11.33 -5.25 -3.80
C GLY A 173 -10.01 -5.05 -3.05
N LEU A 174 -9.20 -4.08 -3.47
CA LEU A 174 -7.95 -3.74 -2.80
C LEU A 174 -8.19 -3.22 -1.37
N LYS A 175 -9.21 -2.37 -1.18
CA LYS A 175 -9.64 -1.89 0.14
C LYS A 175 -10.03 -3.05 1.06
N TYR A 176 -10.82 -4.01 0.57
CA TYR A 176 -11.22 -5.18 1.35
C TYR A 176 -10.02 -6.06 1.73
N ALA A 177 -9.12 -6.33 0.78
CA ALA A 177 -7.89 -7.07 1.05
C ALA A 177 -7.01 -6.38 2.10
N MET A 178 -6.79 -5.06 1.96
CA MET A 178 -5.89 -4.29 2.83
C MET A 178 -6.47 -4.08 4.23
N GLU A 179 -7.76 -3.79 4.38
CA GLU A 179 -8.39 -3.67 5.70
C GLU A 179 -8.41 -5.03 6.43
N THR A 180 -8.61 -6.14 5.70
CA THR A 180 -8.51 -7.50 6.27
C THR A 180 -7.06 -7.82 6.67
N LYS A 181 -6.09 -7.53 5.82
CA LYS A 181 -4.64 -7.66 6.11
C LYS A 181 -4.26 -6.85 7.35
N LYS A 182 -4.75 -5.62 7.47
CA LYS A 182 -4.51 -4.73 8.61
C LYS A 182 -5.08 -5.32 9.91
N THR A 183 -6.32 -5.83 9.88
CA THR A 183 -6.97 -6.46 11.03
C THR A 183 -6.18 -7.68 11.50
N LEU A 184 -5.83 -8.59 10.58
CA LEU A 184 -5.03 -9.77 10.89
C LEU A 184 -3.62 -9.41 11.38
N GLY A 185 -2.95 -8.49 10.67
CA GLY A 185 -1.58 -8.07 10.96
C GLY A 185 -1.46 -7.40 12.33
N LYS A 186 -2.38 -6.49 12.68
CA LYS A 186 -2.43 -5.86 14.01
C LYS A 186 -2.50 -6.91 15.13
N ASN A 187 -3.42 -7.87 14.99
CA ASN A 187 -3.63 -8.90 15.99
C ASN A 187 -2.41 -9.84 16.09
N LEU A 188 -1.88 -10.29 14.95
CA LEU A 188 -0.69 -11.15 14.89
C LEU A 188 0.54 -10.46 15.51
N MET A 189 0.81 -9.21 15.12
CA MET A 189 1.94 -8.46 15.63
C MET A 189 1.81 -8.17 17.12
N GLY A 190 0.61 -7.81 17.57
CA GLY A 190 0.33 -7.62 18.99
C GLY A 190 0.57 -8.91 19.79
N ALA A 191 0.22 -10.07 19.24
CA ALA A 191 0.49 -11.37 19.87
C ALA A 191 1.99 -11.67 19.94
N ILE A 192 2.74 -11.47 18.84
CA ILE A 192 4.20 -11.67 18.79
C ILE A 192 4.91 -10.76 19.79
N GLN A 193 4.58 -9.46 19.81
CA GLN A 193 5.24 -8.48 20.67
C GLN A 193 4.95 -8.71 22.15
N LYS A 194 3.74 -9.13 22.51
CA LYS A 194 3.33 -9.30 23.91
C LYS A 194 3.75 -10.64 24.50
N LYS A 195 3.70 -11.72 23.73
CA LYS A 195 3.81 -13.10 24.21
C LYS A 195 4.68 -14.00 23.33
N GLY A 196 5.32 -13.46 22.31
CA GLY A 196 6.24 -14.20 21.43
C GLY A 196 5.57 -15.03 20.32
N THR A 197 6.41 -15.67 19.51
CA THR A 197 6.00 -16.37 18.27
C THR A 197 5.12 -17.60 18.55
N LEU A 198 5.40 -18.36 19.62
CA LEU A 198 4.61 -19.56 19.95
C LEU A 198 3.16 -19.22 20.27
N TYR A 199 2.94 -18.22 21.10
CA TYR A 199 1.59 -17.73 21.40
C TYR A 199 0.89 -17.21 20.14
N ALA A 200 1.62 -16.53 19.27
CA ALA A 200 1.07 -16.03 18.01
C ALA A 200 0.62 -17.15 17.07
N LEU A 201 1.28 -18.31 17.08
CA LEU A 201 0.83 -19.49 16.30
C LEU A 201 -0.52 -20.01 16.78
N GLN A 202 -0.69 -20.19 18.09
CA GLN A 202 -1.97 -20.60 18.70
C GLN A 202 -3.06 -19.58 18.41
N PHE A 203 -2.76 -18.31 18.60
CA PHE A 203 -3.67 -17.23 18.26
C PHE A 203 -4.11 -17.26 16.78
N CYS A 204 -3.18 -17.47 15.85
CA CYS A 204 -3.51 -17.58 14.43
C CYS A 204 -4.40 -18.79 14.12
N ASN A 205 -4.13 -19.93 14.74
CA ASN A 205 -4.94 -21.14 14.57
C ASN A 205 -6.39 -20.92 14.99
N GLU A 206 -6.62 -20.27 16.13
CA GLU A 206 -7.94 -20.08 16.71
C GLU A 206 -8.71 -18.88 16.13
N LYS A 207 -8.03 -17.77 15.82
CA LYS A 207 -8.66 -16.47 15.59
C LYS A 207 -8.59 -15.97 14.15
N ALA A 208 -7.64 -16.45 13.33
CA ALA A 208 -7.43 -15.87 12.01
C ALA A 208 -8.64 -16.03 11.08
N TYR A 209 -9.35 -17.15 11.14
CA TYR A 209 -10.59 -17.35 10.38
C TYR A 209 -11.69 -16.41 10.88
N LYS A 210 -11.94 -16.37 12.17
CA LYS A 210 -12.98 -15.50 12.78
C LYS A 210 -12.79 -14.03 12.41
N LEU A 211 -11.54 -13.57 12.38
CA LEU A 211 -11.21 -12.21 11.95
C LEU A 211 -11.46 -12.01 10.45
N THR A 212 -11.12 -12.99 9.61
CA THR A 212 -11.40 -12.92 8.17
C THR A 212 -12.91 -12.92 7.89
N ASP A 213 -13.67 -13.77 8.56
CA ASP A 213 -15.13 -13.88 8.43
C ASP A 213 -15.85 -12.61 8.90
N SER A 214 -15.38 -12.01 9.99
CA SER A 214 -15.86 -10.72 10.46
C SER A 214 -15.68 -9.62 9.40
N MET A 215 -14.57 -9.62 8.67
CA MET A 215 -14.34 -8.67 7.58
C MET A 215 -15.17 -9.01 6.33
N ALA A 216 -15.39 -10.29 6.05
CA ALA A 216 -16.28 -10.74 4.98
C ALA A 216 -17.72 -10.27 5.22
N THR A 217 -18.22 -10.43 6.45
CA THR A 217 -19.53 -9.92 6.88
C THR A 217 -19.63 -8.39 6.77
N LYS A 218 -18.61 -7.68 7.28
CA LYS A 218 -18.54 -6.21 7.22
C LYS A 218 -18.69 -5.67 5.81
N TYR A 219 -18.11 -6.34 4.83
CA TYR A 219 -18.09 -5.87 3.43
C TYR A 219 -19.13 -6.56 2.54
N ASN A 220 -19.97 -7.44 3.09
CA ASN A 220 -20.88 -8.26 2.32
C ASN A 220 -20.18 -8.95 1.13
N ALA A 221 -19.03 -9.56 1.41
CA ALA A 221 -18.14 -10.17 0.45
C ALA A 221 -17.69 -11.55 0.91
N THR A 222 -17.25 -12.39 -0.01
CA THR A 222 -16.45 -13.57 0.33
C THR A 222 -15.00 -13.17 0.36
N ILE A 223 -14.29 -13.41 1.46
CA ILE A 223 -12.86 -13.09 1.60
C ILE A 223 -12.13 -14.37 2.01
N LYS A 224 -11.17 -14.80 1.18
CA LYS A 224 -10.33 -15.96 1.43
C LYS A 224 -8.85 -15.62 1.29
N ARG A 225 -8.02 -16.36 1.99
CA ARG A 225 -6.56 -16.42 1.77
C ARG A 225 -6.23 -17.82 1.30
N VAL A 226 -5.82 -17.95 0.06
CA VAL A 226 -5.56 -19.25 -0.56
C VAL A 226 -4.10 -19.37 -1.00
N SER A 227 -3.60 -20.59 -1.09
CA SER A 227 -2.20 -20.86 -1.41
C SER A 227 -2.04 -22.19 -2.14
N ASP A 228 -1.00 -22.26 -2.95
CA ASP A 228 -0.47 -23.50 -3.53
C ASP A 228 0.31 -24.38 -2.52
N LYS A 229 0.77 -23.76 -1.42
CA LYS A 229 1.39 -24.43 -0.27
C LYS A 229 0.64 -24.04 1.00
N PRO A 230 -0.55 -24.60 1.27
CA PRO A 230 -1.37 -24.21 2.40
C PRO A 230 -0.76 -24.67 3.72
N ARG A 231 -0.93 -23.87 4.79
CA ARG A 231 -0.70 -24.31 6.17
C ARG A 231 -1.91 -25.08 6.69
N ASN A 232 -3.09 -24.50 6.47
CA ASN A 232 -4.34 -25.17 6.74
C ASN A 232 -4.92 -25.66 5.41
N PRO A 233 -5.29 -26.95 5.27
CA PRO A 233 -5.85 -27.51 4.04
C PRO A 233 -7.04 -26.75 3.48
N ASN A 234 -7.86 -26.11 4.34
CA ASN A 234 -9.00 -25.30 3.93
C ASN A 234 -8.60 -24.05 3.12
N ASN A 235 -7.33 -23.69 3.09
CA ASN A 235 -6.77 -22.60 2.28
C ASN A 235 -6.10 -23.10 0.99
N THR A 236 -6.38 -24.33 0.57
CA THR A 236 -5.87 -24.84 -0.71
C THR A 236 -6.49 -24.05 -1.85
N ALA A 237 -5.66 -23.55 -2.75
CA ALA A 237 -6.08 -22.84 -3.94
C ALA A 237 -6.75 -23.78 -4.95
N ASN A 238 -7.87 -23.38 -5.55
CA ASN A 238 -8.48 -24.09 -6.67
C ASN A 238 -7.69 -23.83 -7.97
N LYS A 239 -8.10 -24.44 -9.10
CA LYS A 239 -7.40 -24.35 -10.38
C LYS A 239 -7.21 -22.89 -10.84
N GLU A 240 -8.28 -22.07 -10.80
CA GLU A 240 -8.22 -20.65 -11.17
C GLU A 240 -7.26 -19.87 -10.25
N GLU A 241 -7.36 -20.09 -8.96
CA GLU A 241 -6.52 -19.43 -7.97
C GLU A 241 -5.05 -19.82 -8.08
N LEU A 242 -4.74 -21.08 -8.47
CA LEU A 242 -3.38 -21.54 -8.77
C LEU A 242 -2.80 -20.83 -10.00
N GLU A 243 -3.58 -20.63 -11.05
CA GLU A 243 -3.16 -19.86 -12.22
C GLU A 243 -2.80 -18.41 -11.84
N ILE A 244 -3.64 -17.77 -11.03
CA ILE A 244 -3.38 -16.41 -10.51
C ILE A 244 -2.13 -16.36 -9.62
N ILE A 245 -1.93 -17.34 -8.73
CA ILE A 245 -0.71 -17.45 -7.92
C ILE A 245 0.53 -17.51 -8.82
N ASN A 246 0.51 -18.35 -9.86
CA ASN A 246 1.61 -18.50 -10.80
C ASN A 246 1.88 -17.21 -11.60
N GLN A 247 0.83 -16.48 -12.00
CA GLN A 247 0.97 -15.17 -12.63
C GLN A 247 1.69 -14.18 -11.70
N TYR A 248 1.30 -14.10 -10.42
CA TYR A 248 1.97 -13.23 -9.45
C TYR A 248 3.42 -13.66 -9.18
N LYS A 249 3.72 -14.96 -9.12
CA LYS A 249 5.10 -15.44 -9.01
C LYS A 249 5.94 -14.95 -10.18
N LYS A 250 5.41 -15.01 -11.40
CA LYS A 250 6.08 -14.51 -12.62
C LYS A 250 6.25 -12.98 -12.58
N ILE A 251 5.23 -12.22 -12.17
CA ILE A 251 5.31 -10.76 -12.04
C ILE A 251 6.44 -10.36 -11.08
N ILE A 252 6.56 -11.08 -9.96
CA ILE A 252 7.60 -10.81 -8.96
C ILE A 252 8.98 -11.22 -9.45
N SER A 253 9.12 -12.39 -10.11
CA SER A 253 10.41 -12.82 -10.67
C SER A 253 10.90 -11.87 -11.77
N ASP A 254 9.99 -11.32 -12.56
CA ASP A 254 10.29 -10.33 -13.60
C ASP A 254 10.52 -8.91 -13.06
N ASN A 255 10.47 -8.71 -11.74
CA ASN A 255 10.52 -7.40 -11.06
C ASN A 255 9.50 -6.37 -11.59
N LYS A 256 8.34 -6.82 -12.08
CA LYS A 256 7.26 -5.97 -12.57
C LYS A 256 6.42 -5.40 -11.42
N THR A 257 5.76 -4.29 -11.68
CA THR A 257 4.82 -3.66 -10.74
C THR A 257 3.62 -4.57 -10.50
N ILE A 258 3.32 -4.81 -9.22
CA ILE A 258 2.18 -5.62 -8.79
C ILE A 258 0.90 -4.78 -8.89
N LYS A 259 -0.07 -5.30 -9.65
CA LYS A 259 -1.42 -4.73 -9.76
C LYS A 259 -2.46 -5.77 -9.35
N PRO A 260 -3.64 -5.36 -8.85
CA PRO A 260 -4.76 -6.27 -8.67
C PRO A 260 -5.14 -6.96 -9.99
N ILE A 261 -5.68 -8.18 -9.88
CA ILE A 261 -6.31 -8.89 -10.99
C ILE A 261 -7.79 -9.00 -10.66
N THR A 262 -8.66 -8.54 -11.56
CA THR A 262 -10.12 -8.62 -11.43
C THR A 262 -10.73 -9.37 -12.59
N LYS A 263 -11.82 -10.10 -12.31
CA LYS A 263 -12.65 -10.79 -13.31
C LYS A 263 -14.12 -10.58 -12.97
N GLN A 264 -14.96 -10.43 -13.97
CA GLN A 264 -16.42 -10.44 -13.80
C GLN A 264 -16.94 -11.85 -14.13
N ILE A 265 -17.58 -12.49 -13.15
CA ILE A 265 -18.13 -13.83 -13.29
C ILE A 265 -19.52 -13.86 -12.63
N GLU A 266 -20.55 -14.21 -13.39
CA GLU A 266 -21.93 -14.36 -12.91
C GLU A 266 -22.44 -13.15 -12.10
N GLY A 267 -22.19 -11.94 -12.60
CA GLY A 267 -22.62 -10.69 -11.98
C GLY A 267 -21.91 -10.34 -10.66
N ARG A 268 -20.81 -11.01 -10.38
CA ARG A 268 -19.93 -10.71 -9.24
C ARG A 268 -18.52 -10.37 -9.72
N THR A 269 -17.88 -9.46 -9.03
CA THR A 269 -16.44 -9.21 -9.19
C THR A 269 -15.65 -10.23 -8.39
N LYS A 270 -14.78 -10.97 -9.05
CA LYS A 270 -13.68 -11.71 -8.40
C LYS A 270 -12.43 -10.84 -8.45
N PHE A 271 -11.81 -10.67 -7.31
CA PHE A 271 -10.62 -9.85 -7.09
C PHE A 271 -9.51 -10.68 -6.47
N TYR A 272 -8.29 -10.53 -7.01
CA TYR A 272 -7.10 -11.23 -6.53
C TYR A 272 -5.97 -10.25 -6.26
N TYR A 273 -5.24 -10.46 -5.16
CA TYR A 273 -4.06 -9.69 -4.81
C TYR A 273 -3.06 -10.56 -4.03
N PRO A 274 -1.74 -10.46 -4.28
CA PRO A 274 -0.78 -11.38 -3.68
C PRO A 274 -0.51 -11.07 -2.21
N ILE A 275 -0.24 -12.12 -1.45
CA ILE A 275 0.31 -12.07 -0.10
C ILE A 275 1.80 -12.34 -0.21
N ILE A 276 2.62 -11.31 -0.04
CA ILE A 276 4.07 -11.37 -0.23
C ILE A 276 4.74 -11.45 1.12
N THR A 277 5.74 -12.32 1.20
CA THR A 277 6.56 -12.52 2.40
C THR A 277 7.53 -11.36 2.65
N ASN A 278 7.74 -11.06 3.91
CA ASN A 278 8.78 -10.17 4.42
C ASN A 278 9.52 -10.86 5.59
N ASN A 279 10.51 -10.20 6.18
CA ASN A 279 11.31 -10.78 7.27
C ASN A 279 10.47 -11.33 8.43
N MET A 280 9.36 -10.67 8.78
CA MET A 280 8.48 -11.14 9.85
C MET A 280 7.79 -12.47 9.52
N CYS A 281 7.44 -12.67 8.26
CA CYS A 281 6.78 -13.89 7.81
C CYS A 281 7.66 -15.12 8.00
N LEU A 282 8.98 -14.93 7.90
CA LEU A 282 9.95 -16.03 7.90
C LEU A 282 10.09 -16.72 9.26
N GLN A 283 9.70 -16.08 10.36
CA GLN A 283 9.67 -16.73 11.69
C GLN A 283 8.75 -17.96 11.72
N CYS A 284 7.77 -18.02 10.80
CA CYS A 284 6.80 -19.12 10.71
C CYS A 284 6.74 -19.76 9.31
N HIS A 285 7.25 -19.09 8.28
CA HIS A 285 7.17 -19.53 6.88
C HIS A 285 8.53 -19.71 6.20
N GLY A 286 9.63 -19.33 6.86
CA GLY A 286 10.99 -19.44 6.35
C GLY A 286 11.54 -20.86 6.30
N THR A 287 12.85 -20.97 6.15
CA THR A 287 13.56 -22.24 6.13
C THR A 287 13.60 -22.85 7.54
N PRO A 288 13.18 -24.14 7.71
CA PRO A 288 13.32 -24.87 8.96
C PRO A 288 14.74 -24.84 9.50
N ASN A 289 14.88 -24.72 10.82
CA ASN A 289 16.15 -24.67 11.56
C ASN A 289 17.09 -23.50 11.18
N LYS A 290 16.62 -22.57 10.34
CA LYS A 290 17.35 -21.34 9.97
C LYS A 290 16.57 -20.10 10.41
N GLN A 291 15.45 -19.79 9.76
CA GLN A 291 14.58 -18.68 10.16
C GLN A 291 13.47 -19.13 11.10
N ILE A 292 13.01 -20.40 10.97
CA ILE A 292 12.04 -20.98 11.88
C ILE A 292 12.79 -21.74 12.97
N LYS A 293 12.63 -21.32 14.23
CA LYS A 293 13.23 -21.94 15.40
C LYS A 293 12.66 -23.34 15.65
N ILE A 294 13.42 -24.19 16.32
CA ILE A 294 13.05 -25.60 16.61
C ILE A 294 11.73 -25.67 17.41
N GLU A 295 11.57 -24.84 18.44
CA GLU A 295 10.35 -24.80 19.23
C GLU A 295 9.13 -24.37 18.40
N THR A 296 9.33 -23.44 17.45
CA THR A 296 8.29 -23.03 16.50
C THR A 296 7.91 -24.14 15.52
N LEU A 297 8.90 -24.92 15.05
CA LEU A 297 8.64 -26.07 14.18
C LEU A 297 7.83 -27.17 14.88
N LYS A 298 8.15 -27.45 16.15
CA LYS A 298 7.40 -28.41 16.97
C LYS A 298 5.94 -27.99 17.14
N GLU A 299 5.71 -26.72 17.46
CA GLU A 299 4.34 -26.21 17.61
C GLU A 299 3.58 -26.16 16.28
N LEU A 300 4.26 -25.83 15.17
CA LEU A 300 3.66 -25.91 13.83
C LEU A 300 3.25 -27.33 13.46
N ALA A 301 4.06 -28.34 13.78
CA ALA A 301 3.74 -29.74 13.52
C ALA A 301 2.53 -30.22 14.35
N ASN A 302 2.44 -29.73 15.60
CA ASN A 302 1.31 -30.02 16.48
C ASN A 302 -0.01 -29.39 15.98
N LEU A 303 0.02 -28.09 15.65
CA LEU A 303 -1.18 -27.33 15.23
C LEU A 303 -1.59 -27.61 13.78
N TYR A 304 -0.66 -27.96 12.91
CA TYR A 304 -0.84 -28.13 11.47
C TYR A 304 -0.05 -29.33 10.94
N PRO A 305 -0.49 -30.56 11.19
CA PRO A 305 0.24 -31.77 10.79
C PRO A 305 0.57 -31.85 9.29
N THR A 306 -0.26 -31.23 8.44
CA THR A 306 -0.11 -31.22 6.98
C THR A 306 0.47 -29.91 6.44
N ASP A 307 1.16 -29.11 7.28
CA ASP A 307 1.72 -27.81 6.93
C ASP A 307 2.72 -27.85 5.76
N GLN A 308 2.36 -27.27 4.63
CA GLN A 308 3.22 -27.09 3.46
C GLN A 308 3.86 -25.69 3.39
N ALA A 309 3.51 -24.79 4.29
CA ALA A 309 3.83 -23.38 4.20
C ALA A 309 5.18 -23.01 4.81
N LYS A 310 6.21 -23.78 4.48
CA LYS A 310 7.60 -23.59 4.92
C LYS A 310 8.55 -23.43 3.73
N GLY A 311 9.77 -22.95 3.97
CA GLY A 311 10.81 -22.81 2.95
C GLY A 311 10.68 -21.57 2.08
N TYR A 312 9.96 -20.54 2.55
CA TYR A 312 9.88 -19.25 1.86
C TYR A 312 11.09 -18.37 2.21
N ASP A 313 11.42 -17.49 1.27
CA ASP A 313 12.29 -16.34 1.50
C ASP A 313 11.48 -15.04 1.38
N ILE A 314 12.14 -13.90 1.63
CA ILE A 314 11.52 -12.58 1.45
C ILE A 314 11.13 -12.36 -0.02
N ASN A 315 10.09 -11.54 -0.21
CA ASN A 315 9.57 -11.18 -1.53
C ASN A 315 9.08 -12.37 -2.37
N GLN A 316 8.54 -13.40 -1.74
CA GLN A 316 7.90 -14.52 -2.41
C GLN A 316 6.37 -14.49 -2.23
N VAL A 317 5.64 -15.04 -3.20
CA VAL A 317 4.19 -15.18 -3.10
C VAL A 317 3.86 -16.32 -2.13
N ARG A 318 3.36 -15.96 -0.95
CA ARG A 318 2.90 -16.92 0.07
C ARG A 318 1.51 -17.48 -0.26
N GLY A 319 0.76 -16.75 -1.05
CA GLY A 319 -0.60 -17.03 -1.47
C GLY A 319 -1.24 -15.75 -2.00
N ILE A 320 -2.56 -15.77 -2.12
CA ILE A 320 -3.34 -14.62 -2.58
C ILE A 320 -4.55 -14.35 -1.68
N TRP A 321 -4.98 -13.12 -1.65
CA TRP A 321 -6.35 -12.74 -1.33
C TRP A 321 -7.23 -13.12 -2.51
N SER A 322 -8.28 -13.92 -2.26
CA SER A 322 -9.33 -14.26 -3.21
C SER A 322 -10.63 -13.72 -2.65
N ILE A 323 -11.17 -12.69 -3.29
CA ILE A 323 -12.30 -11.91 -2.80
C ILE A 323 -13.39 -11.88 -3.87
N SER A 324 -14.66 -12.10 -3.47
CA SER A 324 -15.81 -11.98 -4.37
C SER A 324 -16.87 -11.08 -3.76
N PHE A 325 -17.34 -10.09 -4.53
CA PHE A 325 -18.36 -9.13 -4.09
C PHE A 325 -19.25 -8.69 -5.27
N LYS A 326 -20.38 -8.09 -4.96
CA LYS A 326 -21.21 -7.36 -5.94
C LYS A 326 -20.78 -5.89 -5.95
N LYS A 327 -20.62 -5.33 -7.15
CA LYS A 327 -20.45 -3.89 -7.32
C LYS A 327 -21.78 -3.28 -7.71
#